data_ca6a19ed81a3f722ba606504959a8106
#
_entry.id   ca6a19ed81a3f722ba606504959a8106
#
_cell.length_a   1.000
_cell.length_b   1.000
_cell.length_c   1.000
_cell.angle_alpha   90.00
_cell.angle_beta   90.00
_cell.angle_gamma   90.00
#
_symmetry.space_group_name_H-M   'P 1'
#
loop_
_entity.id
_entity.type
_entity.pdbx_description
1 polymer ?
#
loop_
_entity_poly.entity_id
_entity_poly.type
_entity_poly.pdbx_seq_one_letter_code
_entity_poly.pdbx_strand_id
1 'polypeptide(L)'
;MNLQAASILHRDSGYPERLRERLGDAAPAQLTTLGNLDLLALPKTALFCSARCPGHVILSAYDQAARWRDTGRCIISGFHSPVEKECLRILLRGTQPIIICPARSLPKRIHVDWNTPLAEGRLLILSGFTATEKRVTTELATRRNALVAALADEICFAHITPGGQSERLTHRLAGWRVPFSTLEKS
;
A
#
# COMPACT_ATOMS: atom_id res chain seq x y z
N MET A 1 -21.42 2.11 12.69
CA MET A 1 -20.09 2.50 13.25
C MET A 1 -19.69 3.82 12.61
N ASN A 2 -19.46 4.87 13.41
CA ASN A 2 -19.08 6.17 12.86
C ASN A 2 -17.60 6.06 12.41
N LEU A 3 -17.37 5.92 11.12
CA LEU A 3 -16.03 5.88 10.52
C LEU A 3 -15.43 7.30 10.61
N GLN A 4 -14.78 7.58 11.72
CA GLN A 4 -14.13 8.87 11.93
C GLN A 4 -12.66 8.75 11.50
N ALA A 5 -12.19 9.71 10.70
CA ALA A 5 -10.78 9.79 10.36
C ALA A 5 -9.96 10.08 11.62
N ALA A 6 -8.90 9.31 11.83
CA ALA A 6 -7.94 9.53 12.92
C ALA A 6 -6.64 10.13 12.37
N SER A 7 -5.90 10.76 13.27
CA SER A 7 -4.61 11.38 12.97
C SER A 7 -3.56 10.87 13.95
N ILE A 8 -2.40 10.47 13.44
CA ILE A 8 -1.25 9.99 14.22
C ILE A 8 -0.06 10.88 13.87
N LEU A 9 0.44 11.63 14.86
CA LEU A 9 1.60 12.48 14.67
C LEU A 9 2.89 11.66 14.77
N HIS A 10 3.93 12.11 14.10
CA HIS A 10 5.25 11.45 14.12
C HIS A 10 5.79 11.21 15.54
N ARG A 11 5.48 12.08 16.51
CA ARG A 11 5.88 11.97 17.91
C ARG A 11 5.03 11.03 18.75
N ASP A 12 3.86 10.59 18.25
CA ASP A 12 2.93 9.76 19.01
C ASP A 12 3.44 8.33 19.13
N SER A 13 3.15 7.65 20.24
CA SER A 13 3.52 6.25 20.45
C SER A 13 2.88 5.29 19.44
N GLY A 14 1.71 5.65 18.89
CA GLY A 14 1.03 4.88 17.86
C GLY A 14 1.59 5.06 16.44
N TYR A 15 2.59 5.95 16.25
CA TYR A 15 3.22 6.10 14.95
C TYR A 15 4.12 4.90 14.63
N PRO A 16 4.01 4.26 13.44
CA PRO A 16 4.79 3.08 13.12
C PRO A 16 6.31 3.35 13.18
N GLU A 17 7.02 2.66 14.08
CA GLU A 17 8.46 2.83 14.28
C GLU A 17 9.25 2.59 12.99
N ARG A 18 8.84 1.59 12.20
CA ARG A 18 9.47 1.29 10.90
C ARG A 18 9.49 2.48 9.93
N LEU A 19 8.54 3.41 10.03
CA LEU A 19 8.57 4.62 9.21
C LEU A 19 9.68 5.57 9.66
N ARG A 20 9.89 5.72 10.97
CA ARG A 20 10.99 6.53 11.50
C ARG A 20 12.33 5.93 11.10
N GLU A 21 12.51 4.64 11.31
CA GLU A 21 13.76 3.91 11.03
C GLU A 21 14.13 3.93 9.55
N ARG A 22 13.15 3.66 8.67
CA ARG A 22 13.41 3.47 7.23
C ARG A 22 13.38 4.76 6.43
N LEU A 23 12.57 5.72 6.82
CA LEU A 23 12.41 6.97 6.08
C LEU A 23 13.19 8.13 6.71
N GLY A 24 13.55 8.06 8.01
CA GLY A 24 14.25 9.16 8.71
C GLY A 24 13.49 10.49 8.54
N ASP A 25 14.19 11.52 8.08
CA ASP A 25 13.63 12.85 7.87
C ASP A 25 12.56 12.90 6.75
N ALA A 26 12.49 11.88 5.90
CA ALA A 26 11.46 11.76 4.88
C ALA A 26 10.17 11.11 5.39
N ALA A 27 10.13 10.71 6.67
CA ALA A 27 8.91 10.17 7.28
C ALA A 27 7.83 11.27 7.38
N PRO A 28 6.57 10.97 7.06
CA PRO A 28 5.49 11.93 7.20
C PRO A 28 5.38 12.46 8.63
N ALA A 29 5.28 13.78 8.81
CA ALA A 29 5.08 14.38 10.13
C ALA A 29 3.74 13.96 10.77
N GLN A 30 2.80 13.53 9.93
CA GLN A 30 1.46 13.09 10.32
C GLN A 30 0.95 12.03 9.37
N LEU A 31 0.30 11.01 9.91
CA LEU A 31 -0.51 10.07 9.16
C LEU A 31 -1.99 10.36 9.42
N THR A 32 -2.80 10.39 8.37
CA THR A 32 -4.25 10.40 8.48
C THR A 32 -4.80 9.06 8.06
N THR A 33 -5.74 8.52 8.84
CA THR A 33 -6.23 7.15 8.67
C THR A 33 -7.74 7.09 8.73
N LEU A 34 -8.31 6.11 8.06
CA LEU A 34 -9.71 5.75 8.15
C LEU A 34 -9.83 4.22 8.15
N GLY A 35 -10.48 3.65 9.16
CA GLY A 35 -10.64 2.20 9.33
C GLY A 35 -9.84 1.65 10.53
N ASN A 36 -9.48 0.38 10.46
CA ASN A 36 -8.89 -0.34 11.60
C ASN A 36 -7.37 -0.15 11.66
N LEU A 37 -6.88 0.52 12.69
CA LEU A 37 -5.45 0.77 12.92
C LEU A 37 -4.67 -0.50 13.32
N ASP A 38 -5.33 -1.51 13.89
CA ASP A 38 -4.67 -2.76 14.30
C ASP A 38 -4.04 -3.51 13.12
N LEU A 39 -4.51 -3.22 11.90
CA LEU A 39 -3.93 -3.78 10.68
C LEU A 39 -2.47 -3.36 10.46
N LEU A 40 -2.01 -2.27 11.08
CA LEU A 40 -0.61 -1.85 11.02
C LEU A 40 0.33 -2.80 11.78
N ALA A 41 -0.18 -3.54 12.76
CA ALA A 41 0.60 -4.53 13.51
C ALA A 41 0.75 -5.87 12.78
N LEU A 42 -0.11 -6.17 11.80
CA LEU A 42 -0.07 -7.43 11.07
C LEU A 42 1.15 -7.55 10.15
N PRO A 43 1.72 -8.75 9.95
CA PRO A 43 2.66 -9.02 8.87
C PRO A 43 1.98 -8.74 7.51
N LYS A 44 2.60 -7.90 6.68
CA LYS A 44 1.98 -7.44 5.44
C LYS A 44 2.92 -7.48 4.25
N THR A 45 2.36 -7.83 3.10
CA THR A 45 3.05 -7.82 1.80
C THR A 45 2.67 -6.56 1.03
N ALA A 46 3.67 -5.80 0.56
CA ALA A 46 3.41 -4.69 -0.35
C ALA A 46 3.31 -5.19 -1.78
N LEU A 47 2.29 -4.73 -2.51
CA LEU A 47 2.15 -4.98 -3.94
C LEU A 47 2.51 -3.74 -4.74
N PHE A 48 3.42 -3.90 -5.71
CA PHE A 48 3.75 -2.89 -6.70
C PHE A 48 3.70 -3.45 -8.11
N CYS A 49 3.25 -2.64 -9.05
CA CYS A 49 3.28 -2.96 -10.46
C CYS A 49 3.58 -1.69 -11.27
N SER A 50 4.58 -1.77 -12.13
CA SER A 50 4.85 -0.71 -13.11
C SER A 50 3.63 -0.49 -14.02
N ALA A 51 3.43 0.75 -14.48
CA ALA A 51 2.27 1.11 -15.30
C ALA A 51 2.17 0.30 -16.61
N ARG A 52 3.32 -0.03 -17.18
CA ARG A 52 3.42 -0.94 -18.33
C ARG A 52 3.78 -2.33 -17.80
N CYS A 53 2.86 -3.29 -17.96
CA CYS A 53 3.02 -4.65 -17.48
C CYS A 53 2.72 -5.63 -18.63
N PRO A 54 3.61 -6.61 -18.93
CA PRO A 54 3.37 -7.63 -19.93
C PRO A 54 2.13 -8.50 -19.60
N GLY A 55 1.40 -8.93 -20.63
CA GLY A 55 0.13 -9.64 -20.45
C GLY A 55 0.22 -10.92 -19.59
N HIS A 56 1.28 -11.72 -19.78
CA HIS A 56 1.49 -12.94 -18.99
C HIS A 56 1.73 -12.65 -17.50
N VAL A 57 2.39 -11.50 -17.17
CA VAL A 57 2.61 -11.08 -15.78
C VAL A 57 1.32 -10.56 -15.16
N ILE A 58 0.43 -9.95 -15.95
CA ILE A 58 -0.88 -9.51 -15.47
C ILE A 58 -1.66 -10.70 -14.90
N LEU A 59 -1.73 -11.82 -15.62
CA LEU A 59 -2.40 -13.04 -15.14
C LEU A 59 -1.75 -13.57 -13.86
N SER A 60 -0.41 -13.63 -13.83
CA SER A 60 0.31 -14.04 -12.62
C SER A 60 0.01 -13.14 -11.41
N ALA A 61 -0.18 -11.84 -11.62
CA ALA A 61 -0.54 -10.90 -10.57
C ALA A 61 -1.98 -11.15 -10.04
N TYR A 62 -2.91 -11.48 -10.92
CA TYR A 62 -4.29 -11.80 -10.52
C TYR A 62 -4.38 -13.13 -9.77
N ASP A 63 -3.66 -14.15 -10.23
CA ASP A 63 -3.55 -15.43 -9.53
C ASP A 63 -2.91 -15.27 -8.15
N GLN A 64 -1.89 -14.40 -8.05
CA GLN A 64 -1.24 -14.09 -6.78
C GLN A 64 -2.19 -13.35 -5.84
N ALA A 65 -2.97 -12.38 -6.34
CA ALA A 65 -3.98 -11.69 -5.55
C ALA A 65 -5.07 -12.65 -5.03
N ALA A 66 -5.49 -13.63 -5.87
CA ALA A 66 -6.42 -14.67 -5.45
C ALA A 66 -5.82 -15.55 -4.34
N ARG A 67 -4.56 -15.98 -4.47
CA ARG A 67 -3.86 -16.74 -3.41
C ARG A 67 -3.78 -15.96 -2.10
N TRP A 68 -3.43 -14.67 -2.12
CA TRP A 68 -3.42 -13.84 -0.91
C TRP A 68 -4.80 -13.70 -0.28
N ARG A 69 -5.83 -13.53 -1.10
CA ARG A 69 -7.22 -13.52 -0.64
C ARG A 69 -7.57 -14.81 0.12
N ASP A 70 -7.23 -15.96 -0.45
CA ASP A 70 -7.63 -17.27 0.08
C ASP A 70 -6.78 -17.69 1.29
N THR A 71 -5.54 -17.18 1.39
CA THR A 71 -4.64 -17.44 2.53
C THR A 71 -4.74 -16.42 3.65
N GLY A 72 -5.60 -15.42 3.55
CA GLY A 72 -5.77 -14.41 4.60
C GLY A 72 -4.62 -13.41 4.71
N ARG A 73 -3.77 -13.26 3.67
CA ARG A 73 -2.60 -12.37 3.72
C ARG A 73 -2.98 -10.90 3.72
N CYS A 74 -2.42 -10.13 4.66
CA CYS A 74 -2.57 -8.68 4.68
C CYS A 74 -1.78 -8.05 3.52
N ILE A 75 -2.47 -7.30 2.65
CA ILE A 75 -1.86 -6.63 1.50
C ILE A 75 -1.93 -5.11 1.67
N ILE A 76 -0.77 -4.46 1.46
CA ILE A 76 -0.66 -3.00 1.46
C ILE A 76 -0.22 -2.52 0.07
N SER A 77 -0.91 -1.53 -0.49
CA SER A 77 -0.53 -0.91 -1.77
C SER A 77 -1.17 0.47 -1.96
N GLY A 78 -0.71 1.17 -2.98
CA GLY A 78 -1.41 2.34 -3.50
C GLY A 78 -2.58 2.00 -4.41
N PHE A 79 -2.62 0.80 -4.93
CA PHE A 79 -3.62 0.32 -5.89
C PHE A 79 -3.88 1.32 -7.01
N HIS A 80 -2.80 1.85 -7.59
CA HIS A 80 -2.87 2.95 -8.55
C HIS A 80 -2.79 2.49 -10.01
N SER A 81 -1.88 1.55 -10.34
CA SER A 81 -1.76 1.01 -11.70
C SER A 81 -3.01 0.19 -12.07
N PRO A 82 -3.30 -0.02 -13.37
CA PRO A 82 -4.44 -0.85 -13.79
C PRO A 82 -4.40 -2.26 -13.17
N VAL A 83 -3.22 -2.87 -13.12
CA VAL A 83 -3.02 -4.22 -12.53
C VAL A 83 -3.27 -4.20 -11.03
N GLU A 84 -2.71 -3.22 -10.31
CA GLU A 84 -2.94 -3.08 -8.87
C GLU A 84 -4.42 -2.86 -8.52
N LYS A 85 -5.17 -2.08 -9.35
CA LYS A 85 -6.60 -1.86 -9.17
C LYS A 85 -7.40 -3.15 -9.32
N GLU A 86 -7.05 -3.98 -10.29
CA GLU A 86 -7.75 -5.26 -10.47
C GLU A 86 -7.37 -6.25 -9.37
N CYS A 87 -6.11 -6.28 -8.92
CA CYS A 87 -5.73 -7.02 -7.72
C CYS A 87 -6.57 -6.58 -6.50
N LEU A 88 -6.79 -5.27 -6.30
CA LEU A 88 -7.67 -4.78 -5.23
C LEU A 88 -9.09 -5.33 -5.35
N ARG A 89 -9.68 -5.36 -6.56
CA ARG A 89 -11.02 -5.93 -6.78
C ARG A 89 -11.09 -7.42 -6.41
N ILE A 90 -10.03 -8.18 -6.74
CA ILE A 90 -9.92 -9.59 -6.35
C ILE A 90 -9.85 -9.73 -4.83
N LEU A 91 -9.00 -8.93 -4.19
CA LEU A 91 -8.82 -8.93 -2.73
C LEU A 91 -10.12 -8.52 -2.00
N LEU A 92 -10.86 -7.54 -2.50
CA LEU A 92 -12.10 -7.07 -1.86
C LEU A 92 -13.19 -8.15 -1.78
N ARG A 93 -13.12 -9.21 -2.60
CA ARG A 93 -14.06 -10.35 -2.58
C ARG A 93 -13.80 -11.33 -1.42
N GLY A 94 -12.67 -11.21 -0.72
CA GLY A 94 -12.31 -12.06 0.41
C GLY A 94 -12.52 -11.37 1.75
N THR A 95 -11.94 -11.98 2.79
CA THR A 95 -12.01 -11.50 4.18
C THR A 95 -10.65 -11.04 4.72
N GLN A 96 -9.58 -11.17 3.94
CA GLN A 96 -8.22 -10.80 4.35
C GLN A 96 -8.10 -9.28 4.59
N PRO A 97 -7.15 -8.87 5.45
CA PRO A 97 -6.88 -7.46 5.71
C PRO A 97 -6.27 -6.75 4.49
N ILE A 98 -6.66 -5.49 4.29
CA ILE A 98 -6.16 -4.64 3.20
C ILE A 98 -5.80 -3.26 3.75
N ILE A 99 -4.64 -2.72 3.32
CA ILE A 99 -4.25 -1.34 3.61
C ILE A 99 -4.08 -0.59 2.29
N ILE A 100 -4.87 0.46 2.10
CA ILE A 100 -4.84 1.31 0.90
C ILE A 100 -4.11 2.61 1.23
N CYS A 101 -3.04 2.91 0.49
CA CYS A 101 -2.26 4.14 0.66
C CYS A 101 -2.41 5.04 -0.58
N PRO A 102 -3.30 6.04 -0.58
CA PRO A 102 -3.42 6.97 -1.70
C PRO A 102 -2.19 7.90 -1.78
N ALA A 103 -1.81 8.33 -3.00
CA ALA A 103 -0.77 9.35 -3.20
C ALA A 103 -1.36 10.77 -3.13
N ARG A 104 -2.17 11.01 -2.12
CA ARG A 104 -2.85 12.29 -1.81
C ARG A 104 -3.46 12.20 -0.43
N SER A 105 -4.02 13.30 0.08
CA SER A 105 -4.84 13.29 1.30
C SER A 105 -5.97 12.26 1.22
N LEU A 106 -6.54 11.88 2.37
CA LEU A 106 -7.68 10.96 2.42
C LEU A 106 -8.82 11.44 1.51
N PRO A 107 -9.49 10.52 0.80
CA PRO A 107 -10.62 10.88 -0.04
C PRO A 107 -11.80 11.36 0.81
N LYS A 108 -12.45 12.43 0.39
CA LYS A 108 -13.66 12.95 1.07
C LYS A 108 -14.87 12.02 0.93
N ARG A 109 -14.91 11.25 -0.17
CA ARG A 109 -15.95 10.25 -0.44
C ARG A 109 -15.29 8.89 -0.55
N ILE A 110 -15.81 7.93 0.19
CA ILE A 110 -15.34 6.55 0.19
C ILE A 110 -15.98 5.82 -1.00
N HIS A 111 -15.18 5.00 -1.67
CA HIS A 111 -15.70 4.14 -2.74
C HIS A 111 -16.70 3.14 -2.16
N VAL A 112 -17.80 2.90 -2.86
CA VAL A 112 -18.88 2.03 -2.37
C VAL A 112 -18.38 0.63 -1.99
N ASP A 113 -17.47 0.05 -2.77
CA ASP A 113 -16.89 -1.27 -2.52
C ASP A 113 -16.04 -1.34 -1.23
N TRP A 114 -15.69 -0.21 -0.63
CA TRP A 114 -14.89 -0.16 0.59
C TRP A 114 -15.75 -0.08 1.86
N ASN A 115 -17.05 0.18 1.72
CA ASN A 115 -17.94 0.33 2.88
C ASN A 115 -18.01 -0.97 3.72
N THR A 116 -18.24 -2.11 3.07
CA THR A 116 -18.30 -3.41 3.76
C THR A 116 -16.98 -3.76 4.45
N PRO A 117 -15.80 -3.79 3.76
CA PRO A 117 -14.54 -4.10 4.44
C PRO A 117 -14.14 -3.09 5.52
N LEU A 118 -14.54 -1.83 5.43
CA LEU A 118 -14.37 -0.86 6.50
C LEU A 118 -15.24 -1.21 7.72
N ALA A 119 -16.51 -1.53 7.49
CA ALA A 119 -17.44 -1.92 8.56
C ALA A 119 -17.03 -3.23 9.26
N GLU A 120 -16.45 -4.16 8.50
CA GLU A 120 -15.90 -5.43 9.01
C GLU A 120 -14.54 -5.28 9.72
N GLY A 121 -13.93 -4.10 9.73
CA GLY A 121 -12.64 -3.85 10.37
C GLY A 121 -11.44 -4.46 9.65
N ARG A 122 -11.56 -4.88 8.40
CA ARG A 122 -10.49 -5.48 7.59
C ARG A 122 -9.89 -4.54 6.55
N LEU A 123 -10.29 -3.28 6.54
CA LEU A 123 -9.73 -2.25 5.67
C LEU A 123 -9.20 -1.07 6.49
N LEU A 124 -8.01 -0.62 6.12
CA LEU A 124 -7.42 0.63 6.56
C LEU A 124 -7.06 1.48 5.34
N ILE A 125 -7.47 2.74 5.31
CA ILE A 125 -6.98 3.74 4.36
C ILE A 125 -6.01 4.63 5.14
N LEU A 126 -4.76 4.73 4.67
CA LEU A 126 -3.69 5.45 5.34
C LEU A 126 -3.02 6.43 4.39
N SER A 127 -2.95 7.70 4.76
CA SER A 127 -2.30 8.76 3.99
C SER A 127 -1.24 9.47 4.82
N GLY A 128 -0.06 9.64 4.24
CA GLY A 128 1.02 10.50 4.77
C GLY A 128 1.05 11.89 4.14
N PHE A 129 -0.06 12.35 3.56
CA PHE A 129 -0.16 13.61 2.83
C PHE A 129 -1.11 14.58 3.52
N THR A 130 -0.78 15.88 3.42
CA THR A 130 -1.58 16.95 4.02
C THR A 130 -2.89 17.21 3.26
N ALA A 131 -3.84 17.90 3.89
CA ALA A 131 -5.13 18.24 3.28
C ALA A 131 -5.03 19.09 2.00
N THR A 132 -3.87 19.73 1.75
CA THR A 132 -3.61 20.51 0.53
C THR A 132 -3.20 19.67 -0.65
N GLU A 133 -2.62 18.48 -0.42
CA GLU A 133 -2.13 17.54 -1.43
C GLU A 133 -3.30 16.69 -1.98
N LYS A 134 -4.20 17.32 -2.72
CA LYS A 134 -5.45 16.69 -3.21
C LYS A 134 -5.30 15.96 -4.54
N ARG A 135 -4.29 16.33 -5.36
CA ARG A 135 -4.08 15.77 -6.70
C ARG A 135 -2.86 14.87 -6.69
N VAL A 136 -2.95 13.72 -7.37
CA VAL A 136 -1.83 12.80 -7.53
C VAL A 136 -0.80 13.39 -8.51
N THR A 137 0.46 13.45 -8.08
CA THR A 137 1.61 13.79 -8.91
C THR A 137 2.61 12.64 -8.91
N THR A 138 3.58 12.65 -9.82
CA THR A 138 4.67 11.67 -9.84
C THR A 138 5.48 11.71 -8.56
N GLU A 139 5.71 12.89 -8.00
CA GLU A 139 6.43 13.07 -6.74
C GLU A 139 5.65 12.43 -5.58
N LEU A 140 4.36 12.75 -5.44
CA LEU A 140 3.52 12.16 -4.39
C LEU A 140 3.38 10.64 -4.54
N ALA A 141 3.32 10.13 -5.78
CA ALA A 141 3.34 8.70 -6.04
C ALA A 141 4.65 8.05 -5.57
N THR A 142 5.79 8.70 -5.79
CA THR A 142 7.11 8.22 -5.33
C THR A 142 7.18 8.22 -3.79
N ARG A 143 6.74 9.28 -3.14
CA ARG A 143 6.68 9.37 -1.67
C ARG A 143 5.72 8.31 -1.10
N ARG A 144 4.55 8.10 -1.70
CA ARG A 144 3.62 7.04 -1.31
C ARG A 144 4.24 5.65 -1.45
N ASN A 145 4.95 5.37 -2.55
CA ASN A 145 5.60 4.07 -2.74
C ASN A 145 6.66 3.82 -1.65
N ALA A 146 7.43 4.82 -1.28
CA ALA A 146 8.38 4.72 -0.17
C ALA A 146 7.67 4.45 1.17
N LEU A 147 6.55 5.12 1.45
CA LEU A 147 5.72 4.90 2.64
C LEU A 147 5.19 3.46 2.70
N VAL A 148 4.62 2.96 1.60
CA VAL A 148 4.09 1.59 1.49
C VAL A 148 5.20 0.57 1.74
N ALA A 149 6.34 0.73 1.07
CA ALA A 149 7.48 -0.17 1.22
C ALA A 149 8.09 -0.13 2.63
N ALA A 150 8.14 1.06 3.26
CA ALA A 150 8.63 1.21 4.61
C ALA A 150 7.74 0.55 5.67
N LEU A 151 6.44 0.43 5.42
CA LEU A 151 5.48 -0.27 6.30
C LEU A 151 5.48 -1.79 6.11
N ALA A 152 5.93 -2.30 4.96
CA ALA A 152 5.83 -3.70 4.60
C ALA A 152 6.90 -4.58 5.27
N ASP A 153 6.56 -5.86 5.46
CA ASP A 153 7.46 -6.92 5.91
C ASP A 153 8.13 -7.61 4.72
N GLU A 154 7.44 -7.68 3.60
CA GLU A 154 7.96 -8.16 2.32
C GLU A 154 7.30 -7.42 1.17
N ILE A 155 7.92 -7.48 -0.01
CA ILE A 155 7.44 -6.80 -1.20
C ILE A 155 7.31 -7.76 -2.36
N CYS A 156 6.19 -7.67 -3.06
CA CYS A 156 5.96 -8.34 -4.33
C CYS A 156 5.84 -7.30 -5.44
N PHE A 157 6.78 -7.32 -6.37
CA PHE A 157 6.66 -6.59 -7.62
C PHE A 157 6.01 -7.50 -8.66
N ALA A 158 4.85 -7.13 -9.16
CA ALA A 158 4.28 -7.83 -10.30
C ALA A 158 5.16 -7.63 -11.53
N HIS A 159 5.57 -6.38 -11.79
CA HIS A 159 6.50 -6.03 -12.88
C HIS A 159 7.37 -4.84 -12.50
N ILE A 160 8.64 -4.88 -12.88
CA ILE A 160 9.61 -3.80 -12.73
C ILE A 160 10.05 -3.34 -14.12
N THR A 161 9.67 -2.12 -14.52
CA THR A 161 10.17 -1.51 -15.74
C THR A 161 11.57 -0.93 -15.50
N PRO A 162 12.59 -1.24 -16.32
CA PRO A 162 13.90 -0.63 -16.23
C PRO A 162 13.83 0.91 -16.30
N GLY A 163 14.60 1.61 -15.48
CA GLY A 163 14.57 3.07 -15.33
C GLY A 163 13.33 3.62 -14.60
N GLY A 164 12.39 2.75 -14.21
CA GLY A 164 11.12 3.12 -13.59
C GLY A 164 11.19 3.36 -12.08
N GLN A 165 10.06 3.79 -11.52
CA GLN A 165 9.94 4.04 -10.07
C GLN A 165 10.09 2.75 -9.23
N SER A 166 9.60 1.61 -9.73
CA SER A 166 9.72 0.33 -9.03
C SER A 166 11.18 -0.10 -8.92
N GLU A 167 11.99 0.06 -9.97
CA GLU A 167 13.42 -0.22 -9.91
C GLU A 167 14.15 0.69 -8.92
N ARG A 168 13.87 2.02 -8.94
CA ARG A 168 14.47 2.94 -7.96
C ARG A 168 14.11 2.56 -6.51
N LEU A 169 12.94 1.98 -6.31
CA LEU A 169 12.51 1.51 -4.99
C LEU A 169 13.36 0.33 -4.54
N THR A 170 13.73 -0.62 -5.42
CA THR A 170 14.54 -1.78 -5.05
C THR A 170 15.90 -1.39 -4.45
N HIS A 171 16.51 -0.30 -4.92
CA HIS A 171 17.76 0.20 -4.33
C HIS A 171 17.61 0.63 -2.86
N ARG A 172 16.46 1.18 -2.48
CA ARG A 172 16.17 1.52 -1.08
C ARG A 172 15.95 0.29 -0.22
N LEU A 173 15.33 -0.75 -0.76
CA LEU A 173 15.01 -1.98 -0.04
C LEU A 173 16.28 -2.69 0.46
N ALA A 174 17.35 -2.64 -0.31
CA ALA A 174 18.64 -3.23 0.10
C ALA A 174 19.14 -2.63 1.43
N GLY A 175 19.03 -1.31 1.61
CA GLY A 175 19.39 -0.63 2.86
C GLY A 175 18.45 -0.96 4.03
N TRP A 176 17.19 -1.28 3.76
CA TRP A 176 16.19 -1.61 4.79
C TRP A 176 16.10 -3.09 5.13
N ARG A 177 16.84 -3.95 4.40
CA ARG A 177 16.78 -5.43 4.53
C ARG A 177 15.36 -5.99 4.41
N VAL A 178 14.53 -5.38 3.56
CA VAL A 178 13.20 -5.87 3.26
C VAL A 178 13.28 -6.85 2.09
N PRO A 179 12.86 -8.11 2.25
CA PRO A 179 12.86 -9.08 1.18
C PRO A 179 11.86 -8.68 0.09
N PHE A 180 12.21 -8.93 -1.16
CA PHE A 180 11.28 -8.74 -2.26
C PHE A 180 11.36 -9.89 -3.28
N SER A 181 10.27 -10.08 -3.99
CA SER A 181 10.13 -11.03 -5.09
C SER A 181 9.51 -10.36 -6.32
N THR A 182 9.68 -10.98 -7.49
CA THR A 182 9.00 -10.58 -8.72
C THR A 182 8.12 -11.73 -9.22
N LEU A 183 7.02 -11.41 -9.91
CA LEU A 183 6.15 -12.42 -10.53
C LEU A 183 6.59 -12.75 -11.97
N GLU A 184 7.56 -12.03 -12.49
CA GLU A 184 8.22 -12.40 -13.74
C GLU A 184 8.99 -13.70 -13.51
N LYS A 185 8.63 -14.74 -14.26
CA LYS A 185 9.48 -15.94 -14.35
C LYS A 185 10.72 -15.58 -15.17
N SER A 186 11.88 -15.74 -14.57
CA SER A 186 13.17 -15.71 -15.27
C SER A 186 13.17 -16.70 -16.41
#